data_10b5455ef5793592672b42e0bf265d79
#
_entry.id   10b5455ef5793592672b42e0bf265d79
#
_cell.length_a   1.000
_cell.length_b   1.000
_cell.length_c   1.000
_cell.angle_alpha   90.00
_cell.angle_beta   90.00
_cell.angle_gamma   90.00
#
_symmetry.space_group_name_H-M   'P 1'
#
loop_
_entity.id
_entity.type
_entity.pdbx_description
1 polymer ?
#
loop_
_entity_poly.entity_id
_entity_poly.type
_entity_poly.pdbx_seq_one_letter_code
_entity_poly.pdbx_strand_id
1 'polypeptide(L)'
;MALARVACRAQVGLTAPPVQVEAHLGAGLPCFTLVGLAGTEVKESKERVRAALVNSGFEFPAGRITVNLAPADLPKDGGRFDLAVAVAILVASGQLRPRRDLADHEFLGELGLDGAIRVVRGALPAAAAAARAGRSLILPRGNAPDLRWLPGARALTATSLLALCAELEGRPAPDDDPVPEAGRDPGHDPGRDMGRDMDRAVDLETVTAPLRLADVCGQTLGKRALEVAAAGGHSLLFVGPPGCGKSMLAQRLPALLPPLEPQEALDVALIASIAGVVPDARRRLTAARLPRPFRAPHHTASASAIIGGGSDARPGEITLAHRGVLFLDELPEFDRRVLEALREPLETGQVSVSRAGQRADYPAAFQLIAAMNPCPCGRHGTAAGPGGAPACRCPVSLVERYRARLSGPLLDRIDLRVALGAVGEAELAEHRRRPPCDDAPLRARIVAARERQWQRQGCLNAALSAAGLEERLGVSVGAQRLLASGRGPLALSLRARHRCLRVARSLADLVGSAAVEEAHLAEALALRRGLPTQDDRLLASGPF
;
A
#
# COMPACT_ATOMS: atom_id res chain seq x y z
N MET A 1 26.95 42.20 -1.22
CA MET A 1 25.92 41.30 -1.78
C MET A 1 26.41 39.88 -1.56
N ALA A 2 25.66 39.09 -0.83
CA ALA A 2 26.04 37.70 -0.54
C ALA A 2 25.01 36.73 -1.14
N LEU A 3 25.49 35.73 -1.86
CA LEU A 3 24.70 34.67 -2.45
C LEU A 3 25.17 33.33 -1.89
N ALA A 4 24.27 32.53 -1.34
CA ALA A 4 24.54 31.16 -0.93
C ALA A 4 23.62 30.19 -1.69
N ARG A 5 24.12 28.96 -1.90
CA ARG A 5 23.40 27.88 -2.57
C ARG A 5 23.42 26.63 -1.71
N VAL A 6 22.26 26.02 -1.54
CA VAL A 6 22.06 24.82 -0.74
C VAL A 6 21.16 23.87 -1.51
N ALA A 7 21.46 22.59 -1.50
CA ALA A 7 20.66 21.59 -2.18
C ALA A 7 19.57 21.00 -1.26
N CYS A 8 18.42 20.70 -1.84
CA CYS A 8 17.27 20.07 -1.19
C CYS A 8 16.56 19.13 -2.18
N ARG A 9 15.48 18.48 -1.79
CA ARG A 9 14.66 17.65 -2.66
C ARG A 9 13.17 17.94 -2.53
N ALA A 10 12.52 18.05 -3.69
CA ALA A 10 11.05 18.03 -3.77
C ALA A 10 10.52 16.59 -3.65
N GLN A 11 9.20 16.43 -3.62
CA GLN A 11 8.53 15.14 -3.66
C GLN A 11 7.55 15.12 -4.83
N VAL A 12 7.71 14.14 -5.74
CA VAL A 12 6.79 13.91 -6.86
C VAL A 12 6.53 12.41 -6.98
N GLY A 13 5.38 11.97 -6.54
CA GLY A 13 5.10 10.53 -6.43
C GLY A 13 6.15 9.82 -5.58
N LEU A 14 6.76 8.75 -6.10
CA LEU A 14 7.86 8.02 -5.46
C LEU A 14 9.25 8.63 -5.73
N THR A 15 9.34 9.69 -6.51
CA THR A 15 10.61 10.32 -6.86
C THR A 15 10.87 11.55 -6.00
N ALA A 16 12.14 11.85 -5.80
CA ALA A 16 12.58 13.04 -5.08
C ALA A 16 13.55 13.84 -5.96
N PRO A 17 13.04 14.66 -6.91
CA PRO A 17 13.88 15.46 -7.78
C PRO A 17 14.65 16.53 -6.99
N PRO A 18 15.88 16.89 -7.44
CA PRO A 18 16.70 17.88 -6.76
C PRO A 18 16.10 19.28 -6.90
N VAL A 19 16.22 20.07 -5.83
CA VAL A 19 15.86 21.48 -5.77
C VAL A 19 17.07 22.25 -5.25
N GLN A 20 17.43 23.32 -5.93
CA GLN A 20 18.47 24.25 -5.47
C GLN A 20 17.81 25.42 -4.76
N VAL A 21 18.21 25.67 -3.54
CA VAL A 21 17.80 26.81 -2.73
C VAL A 21 18.90 27.87 -2.81
N GLU A 22 18.59 29.04 -3.38
CA GLU A 22 19.52 30.16 -3.54
C GLU A 22 19.05 31.32 -2.67
N ALA A 23 19.84 31.71 -1.66
CA ALA A 23 19.55 32.87 -0.82
C ALA A 23 20.44 34.05 -1.21
N HIS A 24 19.82 35.15 -1.59
CA HIS A 24 20.49 36.40 -1.90
C HIS A 24 20.14 37.47 -0.87
N LEU A 25 21.16 38.09 -0.30
CA LEU A 25 21.04 39.22 0.62
C LEU A 25 21.43 40.50 -0.09
N GLY A 26 20.47 41.41 -0.24
CA GLY A 26 20.62 42.71 -0.87
C GLY A 26 20.43 43.87 0.12
N ALA A 27 20.94 45.04 -0.24
CA ALA A 27 20.64 46.27 0.46
C ALA A 27 19.20 46.73 0.20
N GLY A 28 18.59 47.44 1.12
CA GLY A 28 17.25 48.03 0.98
C GLY A 28 16.37 47.78 2.20
N LEU A 29 15.08 48.14 2.08
CA LEU A 29 14.10 47.92 3.14
C LEU A 29 13.95 46.44 3.44
N PRO A 30 13.82 46.06 4.72
CA PRO A 30 13.64 44.67 5.15
C PRO A 30 12.45 44.02 4.41
N CYS A 31 12.74 42.99 3.64
CA CYS A 31 11.74 42.23 2.91
C CYS A 31 12.21 40.81 2.71
N PHE A 32 11.36 39.82 3.01
CA PHE A 32 11.64 38.41 2.77
C PHE A 32 10.74 37.87 1.66
N THR A 33 11.31 37.49 0.53
CA THR A 33 10.61 37.01 -0.65
C THR A 33 11.07 35.61 -1.00
N LEU A 34 10.08 34.71 -1.21
CA LEU A 34 10.29 33.35 -1.74
C LEU A 34 9.76 33.30 -3.17
N VAL A 35 10.59 32.81 -4.10
CA VAL A 35 10.25 32.67 -5.53
C VAL A 35 10.52 31.23 -5.99
N GLY A 36 9.98 30.81 -7.15
CA GLY A 36 10.20 29.47 -7.72
C GLY A 36 9.01 28.51 -7.53
N LEU A 37 7.80 28.96 -7.87
CA LEU A 37 6.54 28.20 -7.80
C LEU A 37 6.27 27.57 -6.40
N ALA A 38 6.50 28.37 -5.37
CA ALA A 38 6.24 27.96 -3.99
C ALA A 38 4.72 27.89 -3.73
N GLY A 39 4.24 26.74 -3.26
CA GLY A 39 2.88 26.56 -2.78
C GLY A 39 2.55 27.47 -1.58
N THR A 40 1.29 27.51 -1.15
CA THR A 40 0.86 28.35 -0.01
C THR A 40 1.63 28.01 1.25
N GLU A 41 1.80 26.72 1.56
CA GLU A 41 2.53 26.21 2.74
C GLU A 41 4.01 26.64 2.75
N VAL A 42 4.66 26.68 1.57
CA VAL A 42 6.04 27.18 1.44
C VAL A 42 6.11 28.70 1.61
N LYS A 43 5.04 29.43 1.27
CA LYS A 43 4.98 30.88 1.56
C LYS A 43 4.88 31.16 3.06
N GLU A 44 4.18 30.31 3.83
CA GLU A 44 4.11 30.34 5.29
C GLU A 44 5.46 30.01 5.96
N SER A 45 6.33 29.28 5.27
CA SER A 45 7.69 28.97 5.68
C SER A 45 8.51 30.21 6.08
N LYS A 46 8.20 31.38 5.54
CA LYS A 46 8.89 32.64 5.88
C LYS A 46 8.85 32.93 7.37
N GLU A 47 7.67 32.84 7.96
CA GLU A 47 7.46 33.14 9.39
C GLU A 47 8.09 32.06 10.27
N ARG A 48 7.99 30.77 9.86
CA ARG A 48 8.65 29.68 10.59
C ARG A 48 10.17 29.83 10.57
N VAL A 49 10.76 30.04 9.41
CA VAL A 49 12.21 30.20 9.26
C VAL A 49 12.70 31.42 10.03
N ARG A 50 11.99 32.56 9.96
CA ARG A 50 12.35 33.76 10.71
C ARG A 50 12.35 33.51 12.23
N ALA A 51 11.26 32.94 12.74
CA ALA A 51 11.13 32.64 14.15
C ALA A 51 12.19 31.63 14.62
N ALA A 52 12.41 30.54 13.85
CA ALA A 52 13.40 29.52 14.14
C ALA A 52 14.83 30.10 14.22
N LEU A 53 15.20 30.98 13.28
CA LEU A 53 16.51 31.64 13.33
C LEU A 53 16.68 32.48 14.58
N VAL A 54 15.72 33.36 14.88
CA VAL A 54 15.78 34.23 16.06
C VAL A 54 15.81 33.44 17.37
N ASN A 55 14.92 32.45 17.49
CA ASN A 55 14.85 31.63 18.72
C ASN A 55 16.04 30.68 18.88
N SER A 56 16.75 30.38 17.79
CA SER A 56 18.04 29.65 17.85
C SER A 56 19.25 30.57 18.11
N GLY A 57 19.03 31.86 18.43
CA GLY A 57 20.09 32.80 18.78
C GLY A 57 20.83 33.43 17.58
N PHE A 58 20.31 33.27 16.35
CA PHE A 58 20.84 33.93 15.16
C PHE A 58 20.15 35.26 14.90
N GLU A 59 20.89 36.20 14.28
CA GLU A 59 20.31 37.44 13.84
C GLU A 59 19.58 37.28 12.49
N PHE A 60 18.34 37.75 12.42
CA PHE A 60 17.64 37.78 11.14
C PHE A 60 18.13 39.00 10.31
N PRO A 61 18.67 38.79 9.09
CA PRO A 61 19.29 39.89 8.32
C PRO A 61 18.31 41.05 8.08
N ALA A 62 18.75 42.30 8.38
CA ALA A 62 17.92 43.49 8.29
C ALA A 62 17.67 44.01 6.85
N GLY A 63 18.29 43.40 5.85
CA GLY A 63 18.17 43.79 4.45
C GLY A 63 17.08 43.08 3.65
N ARG A 64 17.14 43.19 2.33
CA ARG A 64 16.26 42.47 1.42
C ARG A 64 16.74 41.03 1.25
N ILE A 65 15.94 40.05 1.64
CA ILE A 65 16.19 38.63 1.48
C ILE A 65 15.36 38.12 0.32
N THR A 66 16.00 37.53 -0.70
CA THR A 66 15.31 36.82 -1.77
C THR A 66 15.79 35.38 -1.81
N VAL A 67 14.88 34.42 -1.62
CA VAL A 67 15.18 32.99 -1.73
C VAL A 67 14.48 32.43 -2.95
N ASN A 68 15.27 31.82 -3.84
CA ASN A 68 14.78 31.16 -5.05
C ASN A 68 14.87 29.65 -4.89
N LEU A 69 13.78 28.93 -5.21
CA LEU A 69 13.70 27.48 -5.24
C LEU A 69 13.70 27.01 -6.70
N ALA A 70 14.84 26.62 -7.22
CA ALA A 70 15.00 26.19 -8.63
C ALA A 70 14.97 24.65 -8.77
N PRO A 71 14.41 24.10 -9.84
CA PRO A 71 13.75 24.77 -10.96
C PRO A 71 12.31 25.20 -10.62
N ALA A 72 11.77 26.18 -11.36
CA ALA A 72 10.44 26.75 -11.05
C ALA A 72 9.26 25.85 -11.45
N ASP A 73 9.44 24.90 -12.35
CA ASP A 73 8.42 23.99 -12.89
C ASP A 73 8.07 22.82 -11.96
N LEU A 74 8.90 22.57 -10.94
CA LEU A 74 8.61 21.52 -9.95
C LEU A 74 7.65 22.04 -8.87
N PRO A 75 6.62 21.27 -8.50
CA PRO A 75 5.79 21.58 -7.35
C PRO A 75 6.61 21.53 -6.06
N LYS A 76 6.40 22.51 -5.19
CA LYS A 76 7.07 22.64 -3.91
C LYS A 76 6.03 22.86 -2.84
N ASP A 77 5.74 21.80 -2.13
CA ASP A 77 4.71 21.76 -1.10
C ASP A 77 5.31 21.35 0.26
N GLY A 78 4.71 21.81 1.34
CA GLY A 78 5.09 21.48 2.72
C GLY A 78 6.31 22.24 3.26
N GLY A 79 6.57 22.04 4.54
CA GLY A 79 7.67 22.67 5.28
C GLY A 79 9.05 22.05 5.05
N ARG A 80 9.17 21.03 4.20
CA ARG A 80 10.42 20.27 3.97
C ARG A 80 11.62 21.12 3.52
N PHE A 81 11.38 22.30 2.98
CA PHE A 81 12.41 23.24 2.49
C PHE A 81 12.91 24.18 3.59
N ASP A 82 12.21 24.28 4.74
CA ASP A 82 12.50 25.25 5.79
C ASP A 82 13.96 25.19 6.24
N LEU A 83 14.47 23.98 6.48
CA LEU A 83 15.84 23.75 6.91
C LEU A 83 16.86 24.25 5.87
N ALA A 84 16.64 23.93 4.59
CA ALA A 84 17.51 24.36 3.50
C ALA A 84 17.49 25.89 3.33
N VAL A 85 16.33 26.52 3.48
CA VAL A 85 16.16 27.97 3.42
C VAL A 85 16.89 28.64 4.58
N ALA A 86 16.75 28.13 5.81
CA ALA A 86 17.43 28.67 6.99
C ALA A 86 18.95 28.58 6.85
N VAL A 87 19.48 27.42 6.46
CA VAL A 87 20.92 27.21 6.23
C VAL A 87 21.44 28.14 5.15
N ALA A 88 20.71 28.30 4.03
CA ALA A 88 21.10 29.20 2.95
C ALA A 88 21.18 30.68 3.42
N ILE A 89 20.23 31.14 4.24
CA ILE A 89 20.24 32.49 4.84
C ILE A 89 21.42 32.66 5.78
N LEU A 90 21.69 31.70 6.67
CA LEU A 90 22.80 31.74 7.62
C LEU A 90 24.16 31.79 6.92
N VAL A 91 24.33 31.01 5.86
CA VAL A 91 25.57 31.03 5.06
C VAL A 91 25.71 32.35 4.30
N ALA A 92 24.62 32.85 3.67
CA ALA A 92 24.64 34.12 2.97
C ALA A 92 24.91 35.33 3.89
N SER A 93 24.47 35.27 5.15
CA SER A 93 24.75 36.31 6.16
C SER A 93 26.11 36.17 6.85
N GLY A 94 26.85 35.08 6.59
CA GLY A 94 28.15 34.80 7.22
C GLY A 94 28.08 34.34 8.66
N GLN A 95 26.87 34.08 9.18
CA GLN A 95 26.64 33.59 10.53
C GLN A 95 26.94 32.10 10.67
N LEU A 96 26.85 31.34 9.59
CA LEU A 96 27.26 29.94 9.51
C LEU A 96 28.44 29.81 8.54
N ARG A 97 29.54 29.23 9.02
CA ARG A 97 30.77 28.98 8.24
C ARG A 97 31.09 27.48 8.24
N PRO A 98 30.44 26.71 7.36
CA PRO A 98 30.63 25.27 7.32
C PRO A 98 32.08 24.88 7.02
N ARG A 99 32.60 23.91 7.75
CA ARG A 99 33.90 23.28 7.45
C ARG A 99 33.81 22.26 6.35
N ARG A 100 32.59 21.71 6.10
CA ARG A 100 32.31 20.76 5.04
C ARG A 100 31.77 21.48 3.83
N ASP A 101 32.07 20.98 2.63
CA ASP A 101 31.47 21.52 1.40
C ASP A 101 29.96 21.23 1.39
N LEU A 102 29.16 22.28 1.31
CA LEU A 102 27.71 22.15 1.22
C LEU A 102 27.23 21.53 -0.10
N ALA A 103 28.07 21.53 -1.15
CA ALA A 103 27.76 20.89 -2.43
C ALA A 103 27.60 19.36 -2.29
N ASP A 104 28.26 18.75 -1.29
CA ASP A 104 28.16 17.32 -1.01
C ASP A 104 26.96 16.95 -0.13
N HIS A 105 26.17 17.95 0.31
CA HIS A 105 25.08 17.77 1.24
C HIS A 105 23.74 18.25 0.65
N GLU A 106 22.69 17.58 1.03
CA GLU A 106 21.30 17.96 0.76
C GLU A 106 20.56 18.10 2.10
N PHE A 107 19.69 19.10 2.21
CA PHE A 107 19.02 19.44 3.47
C PHE A 107 17.52 19.20 3.35
N LEU A 108 16.95 18.49 4.29
CA LEU A 108 15.54 18.16 4.33
C LEU A 108 15.01 18.27 5.77
N GLY A 109 14.01 19.13 6.02
CA GLY A 109 13.43 19.27 7.35
C GLY A 109 12.47 20.43 7.44
N GLU A 110 11.41 20.28 8.22
CA GLU A 110 10.52 21.36 8.63
C GLU A 110 11.03 21.96 9.93
N LEU A 111 10.97 23.28 10.06
CA LEU A 111 11.39 23.98 11.27
C LEU A 111 10.19 24.30 12.16
N GLY A 112 10.30 23.96 13.45
CA GLY A 112 9.47 24.54 14.49
C GLY A 112 9.87 26.00 14.75
N LEU A 113 8.97 26.78 15.33
CA LEU A 113 9.24 28.18 15.71
C LEU A 113 10.38 28.30 16.75
N ASP A 114 10.61 27.24 17.52
CA ASP A 114 11.68 27.07 18.52
C ASP A 114 13.04 26.65 17.93
N GLY A 115 13.10 26.43 16.61
CA GLY A 115 14.29 25.93 15.93
C GLY A 115 14.44 24.40 15.93
N ALA A 116 13.50 23.65 16.49
CA ALA A 116 13.46 22.19 16.38
C ALA A 116 13.26 21.75 14.93
N ILE A 117 13.93 20.66 14.53
CA ILE A 117 13.78 20.08 13.18
C ILE A 117 12.78 18.95 13.26
N ARG A 118 11.61 19.15 12.63
CA ARG A 118 10.47 18.24 12.65
C ARG A 118 10.53 17.20 11.54
N VAL A 119 9.95 16.04 11.82
CA VAL A 119 9.80 14.92 10.87
C VAL A 119 9.11 15.36 9.59
N VAL A 120 9.63 14.91 8.46
CA VAL A 120 9.05 15.17 7.13
C VAL A 120 8.64 13.86 6.45
N ARG A 121 7.56 13.91 5.68
CA ARG A 121 7.12 12.79 4.85
C ARG A 121 8.05 12.64 3.65
N GLY A 122 8.21 11.40 3.15
CA GLY A 122 9.04 11.14 1.98
C GLY A 122 10.54 11.37 2.20
N ALA A 123 11.02 11.20 3.44
CA ALA A 123 12.45 11.26 3.75
C ALA A 123 13.21 10.10 3.09
N LEU A 124 12.61 8.90 3.03
CA LEU A 124 13.23 7.73 2.42
C LEU A 124 13.47 7.89 0.90
N PRO A 125 12.49 8.31 0.09
CA PRO A 125 12.75 8.66 -1.33
C PRO A 125 13.84 9.72 -1.51
N ALA A 126 13.87 10.75 -0.65
CA ALA A 126 14.91 11.77 -0.68
C ALA A 126 16.29 11.19 -0.38
N ALA A 127 16.40 10.35 0.67
CA ALA A 127 17.64 9.66 1.03
C ALA A 127 18.13 8.72 -0.09
N ALA A 128 17.22 7.94 -0.70
CA ALA A 128 17.55 7.08 -1.83
C ALA A 128 18.05 7.87 -3.05
N ALA A 129 17.46 9.03 -3.31
CA ALA A 129 17.86 9.88 -4.42
C ALA A 129 19.19 10.62 -4.14
N ALA A 130 19.43 11.09 -2.92
CA ALA A 130 20.69 11.69 -2.49
C ALA A 130 21.84 10.68 -2.58
N ALA A 131 21.62 9.46 -2.09
CA ALA A 131 22.62 8.38 -2.18
C ALA A 131 23.01 8.06 -3.62
N ARG A 132 22.02 7.98 -4.54
CA ARG A 132 22.27 7.81 -5.99
C ARG A 132 23.06 8.96 -6.61
N ALA A 133 22.89 10.18 -6.09
CA ALA A 133 23.65 11.35 -6.52
C ALA A 133 25.03 11.45 -5.85
N GLY A 134 25.41 10.49 -4.98
CA GLY A 134 26.69 10.51 -4.25
C GLY A 134 26.74 11.53 -3.12
N ARG A 135 25.60 12.13 -2.71
CA ARG A 135 25.48 13.17 -1.70
C ARG A 135 25.02 12.63 -0.35
N SER A 136 25.40 13.31 0.71
CA SER A 136 24.89 13.08 2.06
C SER A 136 23.57 13.81 2.28
N LEU A 137 22.56 13.14 2.85
CA LEU A 137 21.31 13.80 3.24
C LEU A 137 21.33 14.20 4.71
N ILE A 138 21.05 15.46 5.00
CA ILE A 138 20.80 15.98 6.34
C ILE A 138 19.30 16.02 6.55
N LEU A 139 18.83 15.33 7.60
CA LEU A 139 17.40 15.12 7.85
C LEU A 139 17.08 15.13 9.36
N PRO A 140 15.79 15.29 9.71
CA PRO A 140 15.37 15.25 11.11
C PRO A 140 15.74 13.92 11.78
N ARG A 141 16.16 13.95 13.05
CA ARG A 141 16.48 12.73 13.82
C ARG A 141 15.29 11.76 13.89
N GLY A 142 14.05 12.27 13.90
CA GLY A 142 12.85 11.44 13.87
C GLY A 142 12.65 10.63 12.57
N ASN A 143 13.32 11.01 11.47
CA ASN A 143 13.37 10.23 10.23
C ASN A 143 14.53 9.21 10.18
N ALA A 144 15.40 9.15 11.19
CA ALA A 144 16.50 8.17 11.21
C ALA A 144 16.05 6.71 11.01
N PRO A 145 14.87 6.27 11.49
CA PRO A 145 14.36 4.94 11.21
C PRO A 145 14.18 4.62 9.71
N ASP A 146 13.97 5.62 8.87
CA ASP A 146 13.81 5.44 7.43
C ASP A 146 15.13 4.97 6.76
N LEU A 147 16.27 5.38 7.31
CA LEU A 147 17.59 5.07 6.77
C LEU A 147 17.96 3.58 6.83
N ARG A 148 17.32 2.80 7.70
CA ARG A 148 17.55 1.35 7.81
C ARG A 148 17.29 0.59 6.51
N TRP A 149 16.47 1.15 5.62
CA TRP A 149 16.12 0.57 4.33
C TRP A 149 17.16 0.84 3.25
N LEU A 150 18.16 1.69 3.54
CA LEU A 150 19.20 2.11 2.61
C LEU A 150 20.58 1.87 3.22
N PRO A 151 21.03 0.62 3.34
CA PRO A 151 22.36 0.32 3.85
C PRO A 151 23.42 1.00 2.98
N GLY A 152 24.28 1.81 3.62
CA GLY A 152 25.32 2.58 2.94
C GLY A 152 24.93 3.99 2.50
N ALA A 153 23.69 4.44 2.70
CA ALA A 153 23.33 5.84 2.50
C ALA A 153 24.07 6.73 3.52
N ARG A 154 24.73 7.77 3.03
CA ARG A 154 25.37 8.77 3.89
C ARG A 154 24.29 9.73 4.36
N ALA A 155 24.07 9.79 5.67
CA ALA A 155 23.08 10.68 6.24
C ALA A 155 23.55 11.21 7.60
N LEU A 156 23.16 12.45 7.88
CA LEU A 156 23.38 13.12 9.16
C LEU A 156 22.01 13.52 9.70
N THR A 157 21.78 13.24 10.97
CA THR A 157 20.50 13.57 11.61
C THR A 157 20.68 14.63 12.67
N ALA A 158 19.75 15.60 12.71
CA ALA A 158 19.79 16.67 13.70
C ALA A 158 18.40 16.85 14.35
N THR A 159 18.39 17.31 15.59
CA THR A 159 17.19 17.60 16.37
C THR A 159 16.80 19.06 16.29
N SER A 160 17.79 19.95 16.16
CA SER A 160 17.61 21.41 16.14
C SER A 160 18.52 22.08 15.12
N LEU A 161 18.13 23.28 14.70
CA LEU A 161 18.93 24.12 13.81
C LEU A 161 20.29 24.47 14.44
N LEU A 162 20.31 24.75 15.75
CA LEU A 162 21.51 25.10 16.48
C LEU A 162 22.50 23.91 16.53
N ALA A 163 22.03 22.70 16.85
CA ALA A 163 22.84 21.49 16.85
C ALA A 163 23.43 21.19 15.47
N LEU A 164 22.62 21.34 14.42
CA LEU A 164 23.08 21.18 13.03
C LEU A 164 24.17 22.18 12.67
N CYS A 165 23.99 23.46 13.00
CA CYS A 165 24.99 24.50 12.70
C CYS A 165 26.30 24.23 13.41
N ALA A 166 26.25 23.80 14.69
CA ALA A 166 27.46 23.43 15.46
C ALA A 166 28.20 22.27 14.78
N GLU A 167 27.48 21.24 14.35
CA GLU A 167 28.09 20.08 13.66
C GLU A 167 28.68 20.44 12.29
N LEU A 168 28.01 21.28 11.50
CA LEU A 168 28.54 21.77 10.22
C LEU A 168 29.83 22.59 10.40
N GLU A 169 29.99 23.32 11.51
CA GLU A 169 31.19 24.04 11.87
C GLU A 169 32.26 23.19 12.59
N GLY A 170 31.94 21.91 12.85
CA GLY A 170 32.82 21.01 13.57
C GLY A 170 33.01 21.39 15.05
N ARG A 171 32.02 22.06 15.65
CA ARG A 171 31.91 22.33 17.09
C ARG A 171 31.11 21.21 17.76
N PRO A 172 31.35 20.93 19.06
CA PRO A 172 30.46 20.01 19.79
C PRO A 172 29.02 20.56 19.73
N ALA A 173 28.07 19.70 19.44
CA ALA A 173 26.67 20.07 19.55
C ALA A 173 26.36 20.43 21.01
N PRO A 174 25.54 21.49 21.27
CA PRO A 174 25.02 21.70 22.63
C PRO A 174 24.31 20.42 23.05
N ASP A 175 24.39 20.08 24.35
CA ASP A 175 23.77 18.88 24.92
C ASP A 175 22.31 18.81 24.45
N ASP A 176 22.04 17.83 23.59
CA ASP A 176 20.67 17.51 23.20
C ASP A 176 19.99 16.92 24.45
N ASP A 177 19.09 17.66 25.05
CA ASP A 177 18.17 17.10 26.02
C ASP A 177 17.53 15.84 25.39
N PRO A 178 17.45 14.71 26.11
CA PRO A 178 16.83 13.52 25.57
C PRO A 178 15.42 13.89 25.15
N VAL A 179 15.14 13.76 23.84
CA VAL A 179 13.81 13.99 23.29
C VAL A 179 12.81 13.23 24.17
N PRO A 180 11.79 13.89 24.77
CA PRO A 180 10.75 13.19 25.48
C PRO A 180 10.21 12.11 24.55
N GLU A 181 10.17 10.87 24.99
CA GLU A 181 9.52 9.79 24.25
C GLU A 181 8.13 10.27 23.87
N ALA A 182 7.86 10.40 22.59
CA ALA A 182 6.57 10.81 22.09
C ALA A 182 5.51 9.82 22.62
N GLY A 183 4.76 10.22 23.64
CA GLY A 183 3.74 9.37 24.22
C GLY A 183 3.40 9.61 25.68
N ARG A 184 3.41 10.86 26.18
CA ARG A 184 2.60 11.24 27.36
C ARG A 184 2.41 12.74 27.37
N ASP A 185 1.24 13.16 26.88
CA ASP A 185 0.73 14.49 27.17
C ASP A 185 -0.03 14.42 28.53
N PRO A 186 0.45 15.06 29.61
CA PRO A 186 -0.17 14.95 30.94
C PRO A 186 -1.37 15.85 31.14
N GLY A 187 -2.04 16.31 30.08
CA GLY A 187 -3.10 17.30 30.19
C GLY A 187 -4.33 17.11 29.30
N HIS A 188 -4.56 15.94 28.70
CA HIS A 188 -5.71 15.77 27.83
C HIS A 188 -6.92 15.19 28.59
N ASP A 189 -7.94 16.03 28.78
CA ASP A 189 -9.27 15.67 29.29
C ASP A 189 -10.08 14.97 28.16
N PRO A 190 -10.56 13.72 28.35
CA PRO A 190 -11.23 12.95 27.29
C PRO A 190 -12.66 13.40 26.97
N GLY A 191 -13.09 14.57 27.41
CA GLY A 191 -14.49 15.04 27.33
C GLY A 191 -14.86 16.01 26.21
N ARG A 192 -13.92 16.45 25.34
CA ARG A 192 -14.26 17.46 24.32
C ARG A 192 -13.46 17.25 23.02
N ASP A 193 -13.88 16.35 22.18
CA ASP A 193 -13.68 16.50 20.73
C ASP A 193 -14.57 15.53 19.92
N MET A 194 -15.80 15.93 19.65
CA MET A 194 -16.62 15.33 18.58
C MET A 194 -16.29 16.07 17.27
N GLY A 195 -15.32 15.61 16.50
CA GLY A 195 -15.08 16.20 15.20
C GLY A 195 -13.76 15.93 14.49
N ARG A 196 -12.96 14.94 14.92
CA ARG A 196 -11.71 14.58 14.21
C ARG A 196 -11.49 13.07 14.15
N ASP A 197 -12.43 12.37 13.51
CA ASP A 197 -12.30 10.95 13.20
C ASP A 197 -11.59 10.75 11.84
N MET A 198 -10.33 11.21 11.71
CA MET A 198 -9.51 10.93 10.53
C MET A 198 -8.04 10.61 10.81
N ASP A 199 -7.65 10.43 12.07
CA ASP A 199 -6.27 10.04 12.44
C ASP A 199 -6.26 8.79 13.36
N ARG A 200 -7.09 7.79 13.07
CA ARG A 200 -6.80 6.46 13.56
C ARG A 200 -5.74 5.85 12.65
N ALA A 201 -4.48 6.13 12.98
CA ALA A 201 -3.41 5.19 12.68
C ALA A 201 -3.90 3.82 13.16
N VAL A 202 -4.21 2.94 12.21
CA VAL A 202 -4.50 1.55 12.53
C VAL A 202 -3.22 1.01 13.15
N ASP A 203 -3.22 0.92 14.48
CA ASP A 203 -2.17 0.28 15.25
C ASP A 203 -1.92 -1.12 14.64
N LEU A 204 -0.79 -1.26 13.96
CA LEU A 204 -0.19 -2.56 13.63
C LEU A 204 0.36 -3.22 14.92
N GLU A 205 -0.15 -2.79 16.07
CA GLU A 205 0.18 -3.33 17.38
C GLU A 205 -0.74 -4.48 17.73
N THR A 206 -0.36 -5.62 17.26
CA THR A 206 -0.29 -6.81 18.10
C THR A 206 0.51 -7.83 17.31
N VAL A 207 1.69 -8.22 17.81
CA VAL A 207 2.26 -9.53 17.49
C VAL A 207 1.36 -10.56 18.16
N THR A 208 0.14 -10.65 17.67
CA THR A 208 -0.64 -11.85 17.79
C THR A 208 0.11 -12.89 16.98
N ALA A 209 0.20 -14.09 17.52
CA ALA A 209 0.71 -15.24 16.78
C ALA A 209 0.14 -15.20 15.36
N PRO A 210 0.95 -15.49 14.33
CA PRO A 210 0.50 -15.33 12.94
C PRO A 210 -0.81 -16.10 12.76
N LEU A 211 -1.84 -15.41 12.23
CA LEU A 211 -3.15 -15.98 11.99
C LEU A 211 -3.00 -17.22 11.10
N ARG A 212 -3.35 -18.40 11.62
CA ARG A 212 -3.21 -19.67 10.88
C ARG A 212 -4.48 -19.99 10.11
N LEU A 213 -4.31 -20.51 8.89
CA LEU A 213 -5.44 -21.00 8.09
C LEU A 213 -6.12 -22.20 8.76
N ALA A 214 -5.36 -22.98 9.51
CA ALA A 214 -5.86 -24.08 10.33
C ALA A 214 -6.91 -23.65 11.36
N ASP A 215 -6.85 -22.40 11.86
CA ASP A 215 -7.80 -21.88 12.85
C ASP A 215 -9.21 -21.60 12.26
N VAL A 216 -9.36 -21.60 10.94
CA VAL A 216 -10.66 -21.44 10.28
C VAL A 216 -11.39 -22.78 10.28
N CYS A 217 -12.58 -22.82 10.89
CA CYS A 217 -13.41 -24.01 10.91
C CYS A 217 -14.02 -24.30 9.53
N GLY A 218 -14.06 -25.55 9.09
CA GLY A 218 -14.65 -25.98 7.83
C GLY A 218 -14.04 -25.27 6.61
N GLN A 219 -14.90 -24.76 5.74
CA GLN A 219 -14.59 -23.94 4.55
C GLN A 219 -13.50 -24.55 3.64
N THR A 220 -13.56 -25.86 3.41
CA THR A 220 -12.53 -26.59 2.63
C THR A 220 -12.29 -25.96 1.25
N LEU A 221 -13.38 -25.59 0.53
CA LEU A 221 -13.30 -24.96 -0.78
C LEU A 221 -12.67 -23.55 -0.68
N GLY A 222 -13.03 -22.77 0.36
CA GLY A 222 -12.47 -21.45 0.62
C GLY A 222 -10.98 -21.51 0.93
N LYS A 223 -10.55 -22.47 1.74
CA LYS A 223 -9.12 -22.70 2.04
C LYS A 223 -8.35 -23.12 0.80
N ARG A 224 -8.91 -24.01 -0.01
CA ARG A 224 -8.30 -24.42 -1.29
C ARG A 224 -8.17 -23.25 -2.27
N ALA A 225 -9.21 -22.44 -2.41
CA ALA A 225 -9.17 -21.25 -3.24
C ALA A 225 -8.09 -20.25 -2.76
N LEU A 226 -7.93 -20.10 -1.44
CA LEU A 226 -6.91 -19.24 -0.86
C LEU A 226 -5.49 -19.78 -1.12
N GLU A 227 -5.28 -21.10 -1.05
CA GLU A 227 -4.02 -21.76 -1.43
C GLU A 227 -3.67 -21.48 -2.89
N VAL A 228 -4.63 -21.67 -3.81
CA VAL A 228 -4.45 -21.41 -5.25
C VAL A 228 -4.19 -19.93 -5.51
N ALA A 229 -4.93 -19.04 -4.84
CA ALA A 229 -4.74 -17.60 -4.93
C ALA A 229 -3.34 -17.21 -4.45
N ALA A 230 -2.88 -17.77 -3.32
CA ALA A 230 -1.55 -17.54 -2.79
C ALA A 230 -0.45 -18.04 -3.73
N ALA A 231 -0.63 -19.21 -4.33
CA ALA A 231 0.36 -19.81 -5.23
C ALA A 231 0.52 -19.02 -6.54
N GLY A 232 -0.60 -18.63 -7.17
CA GLY A 232 -0.59 -18.01 -8.49
C GLY A 232 -0.65 -16.48 -8.50
N GLY A 233 -0.88 -15.84 -7.35
CA GLY A 233 -1.13 -14.39 -7.27
C GLY A 233 -2.53 -13.99 -7.74
N HIS A 234 -3.51 -14.92 -7.72
CA HIS A 234 -4.84 -14.71 -8.26
C HIS A 234 -5.72 -13.83 -7.39
N SER A 235 -6.56 -13.01 -8.02
CA SER A 235 -7.66 -12.31 -7.36
C SER A 235 -8.79 -13.28 -6.99
N LEU A 236 -9.43 -13.06 -5.81
CA LEU A 236 -10.41 -13.99 -5.26
C LEU A 236 -11.63 -13.23 -4.70
N LEU A 237 -12.83 -13.71 -5.05
CA LEU A 237 -14.10 -13.24 -4.50
C LEU A 237 -14.75 -14.37 -3.68
N PHE A 238 -14.97 -14.11 -2.40
CA PHE A 238 -15.81 -14.95 -1.55
C PHE A 238 -17.25 -14.47 -1.56
N VAL A 239 -18.18 -15.39 -1.82
CA VAL A 239 -19.63 -15.14 -1.79
C VAL A 239 -20.25 -16.04 -0.73
N GLY A 240 -20.91 -15.50 0.26
CA GLY A 240 -21.50 -16.34 1.31
C GLY A 240 -22.28 -15.55 2.35
N PRO A 241 -23.08 -16.22 3.20
CA PRO A 241 -23.85 -15.57 4.24
C PRO A 241 -22.96 -14.82 5.26
N PRO A 242 -23.53 -13.88 6.02
CA PRO A 242 -22.84 -13.28 7.15
C PRO A 242 -22.33 -14.34 8.13
N GLY A 243 -21.14 -14.14 8.69
CA GLY A 243 -20.57 -15.05 9.70
C GLY A 243 -19.97 -16.36 9.15
N CYS A 244 -19.95 -16.61 7.83
CA CYS A 244 -19.35 -17.83 7.27
C CYS A 244 -17.82 -17.83 7.21
N GLY A 245 -17.14 -16.78 7.70
CA GLY A 245 -15.67 -16.74 7.79
C GLY A 245 -14.94 -16.09 6.61
N LYS A 246 -15.64 -15.31 5.73
CA LYS A 246 -15.03 -14.61 4.58
C LYS A 246 -13.82 -13.75 4.98
N SER A 247 -14.02 -12.83 5.91
CA SER A 247 -12.99 -11.91 6.39
C SER A 247 -11.88 -12.66 7.15
N MET A 248 -12.23 -13.72 7.89
CA MET A 248 -11.25 -14.59 8.54
C MET A 248 -10.31 -15.27 7.54
N LEU A 249 -10.82 -15.78 6.43
CA LEU A 249 -10.01 -16.37 5.36
C LEU A 249 -9.10 -15.31 4.72
N ALA A 250 -9.64 -14.13 4.39
CA ALA A 250 -8.87 -13.06 3.76
C ALA A 250 -7.67 -12.60 4.60
N GLN A 251 -7.85 -12.42 5.91
CA GLN A 251 -6.81 -11.99 6.85
C GLN A 251 -5.64 -12.99 6.98
N ARG A 252 -5.83 -14.23 6.57
CA ARG A 252 -4.80 -15.29 6.66
C ARG A 252 -3.92 -15.37 5.42
N LEU A 253 -4.32 -14.72 4.33
CA LEU A 253 -3.53 -14.75 3.09
C LEU A 253 -2.11 -14.20 3.25
N PRO A 254 -1.85 -13.06 3.93
CA PRO A 254 -0.48 -12.56 4.08
C PRO A 254 0.49 -13.55 4.72
N ALA A 255 0.00 -14.36 5.68
CA ALA A 255 0.81 -15.38 6.36
C ALA A 255 1.15 -16.59 5.46
N LEU A 256 0.41 -16.80 4.38
CA LEU A 256 0.67 -17.86 3.39
C LEU A 256 1.65 -17.43 2.30
N LEU A 257 1.81 -16.11 2.09
CA LEU A 257 2.68 -15.58 1.08
C LEU A 257 4.17 -15.66 1.51
N PRO A 258 5.10 -15.85 0.57
CA PRO A 258 6.52 -15.77 0.89
C PRO A 258 6.86 -14.37 1.42
N PRO A 259 7.95 -14.23 2.21
CA PRO A 259 8.43 -12.93 2.65
C PRO A 259 8.71 -12.01 1.46
N LEU A 260 8.75 -10.70 1.71
CA LEU A 260 9.12 -9.72 0.70
C LEU A 260 10.60 -9.88 0.34
N GLU A 261 10.89 -9.83 -0.95
CA GLU A 261 12.27 -9.66 -1.43
C GLU A 261 12.80 -8.27 -1.01
N PRO A 262 14.13 -8.09 -0.85
CA PRO A 262 14.69 -6.81 -0.38
C PRO A 262 14.23 -5.61 -1.19
N GLN A 263 14.11 -5.73 -2.51
CA GLN A 263 13.63 -4.65 -3.37
C GLN A 263 12.13 -4.39 -3.17
N GLU A 264 11.31 -5.45 -3.02
CA GLU A 264 9.87 -5.32 -2.71
C GLU A 264 9.66 -4.63 -1.35
N ALA A 265 10.49 -4.97 -0.34
CA ALA A 265 10.45 -4.36 0.97
C ALA A 265 10.80 -2.86 0.91
N LEU A 266 11.78 -2.50 0.08
CA LEU A 266 12.12 -1.09 -0.16
C LEU A 266 10.97 -0.34 -0.83
N ASP A 267 10.32 -0.92 -1.84
CA ASP A 267 9.16 -0.31 -2.51
C ASP A 267 8.03 -0.02 -1.51
N VAL A 268 7.72 -0.98 -0.63
CA VAL A 268 6.72 -0.82 0.43
C VAL A 268 7.13 0.27 1.43
N ALA A 269 8.40 0.30 1.84
CA ALA A 269 8.91 1.32 2.76
C ALA A 269 8.88 2.73 2.14
N LEU A 270 9.20 2.87 0.84
CA LEU A 270 9.10 4.14 0.12
C LEU A 270 7.66 4.68 0.11
N ILE A 271 6.69 3.81 -0.18
CA ILE A 271 5.26 4.17 -0.16
C ILE A 271 4.84 4.60 1.25
N ALA A 272 5.23 3.84 2.28
CA ALA A 272 4.91 4.14 3.67
C ALA A 272 5.50 5.49 4.11
N SER A 273 6.74 5.79 3.74
CA SER A 273 7.40 7.07 4.03
C SER A 273 6.65 8.26 3.44
N ILE A 274 6.15 8.14 2.19
CA ILE A 274 5.37 9.21 1.52
C ILE A 274 3.99 9.37 2.16
N ALA A 275 3.35 8.27 2.50
CA ALA A 275 2.05 8.29 3.16
C ALA A 275 2.13 8.86 4.61
N GLY A 276 3.35 8.96 5.17
CA GLY A 276 3.54 9.34 6.56
C GLY A 276 3.17 8.23 7.54
N VAL A 277 3.03 7.00 7.06
CA VAL A 277 2.81 5.82 7.87
C VAL A 277 4.19 5.30 8.27
N VAL A 278 4.62 5.60 9.50
CA VAL A 278 5.87 5.05 10.03
C VAL A 278 5.62 3.59 10.37
N PRO A 279 6.26 2.62 9.71
CA PRO A 279 6.26 1.25 10.22
C PRO A 279 6.84 1.30 11.63
N ASP A 280 6.14 0.73 12.60
CA ASP A 280 6.42 0.84 14.02
C ASP A 280 7.92 0.97 14.34
N ALA A 281 8.33 2.16 14.79
CA ALA A 281 9.72 2.50 15.09
C ALA A 281 10.31 1.62 16.22
N ARG A 282 9.46 0.98 17.03
CA ARG A 282 9.82 0.08 18.11
C ARG A 282 10.23 -1.31 17.62
N ARG A 283 9.86 -1.70 16.39
CA ARG A 283 10.28 -2.96 15.79
C ARG A 283 11.56 -2.75 14.98
N ARG A 284 12.62 -3.42 15.35
CA ARG A 284 13.83 -3.58 14.53
C ARG A 284 13.51 -4.51 13.33
N LEU A 285 12.62 -4.05 12.45
CA LEU A 285 12.27 -4.78 11.24
C LEU A 285 13.40 -4.59 10.23
N THR A 286 14.01 -5.67 9.82
CA THR A 286 14.88 -5.72 8.64
C THR A 286 14.04 -5.95 7.39
N ALA A 287 14.58 -5.71 6.21
CA ALA A 287 13.90 -6.00 4.94
C ALA A 287 13.32 -7.43 4.90
N ALA A 288 14.05 -8.41 5.43
CA ALA A 288 13.62 -9.82 5.50
C ALA A 288 12.46 -10.08 6.49
N ARG A 289 12.08 -9.12 7.32
CA ARG A 289 11.03 -9.25 8.35
C ARG A 289 9.87 -8.31 8.17
N LEU A 290 9.85 -7.49 7.11
CA LEU A 290 8.70 -6.63 6.83
C LEU A 290 7.52 -7.51 6.40
N PRO A 291 6.38 -7.48 7.13
CA PRO A 291 5.21 -8.22 6.72
C PRO A 291 4.64 -7.63 5.42
N ARG A 292 4.04 -8.48 4.58
CA ARG A 292 3.30 -7.99 3.41
C ARG A 292 2.13 -7.12 3.84
N PRO A 293 1.92 -5.95 3.22
CA PRO A 293 0.81 -5.08 3.56
C PRO A 293 -0.54 -5.79 3.45
N PHE A 294 -1.41 -5.57 4.42
CA PHE A 294 -2.82 -5.98 4.36
C PHE A 294 -3.68 -4.73 4.58
N ARG A 295 -4.38 -4.32 3.54
CA ARG A 295 -5.23 -3.12 3.59
C ARG A 295 -6.68 -3.53 3.45
N ALA A 296 -7.50 -3.11 4.39
CA ALA A 296 -8.93 -3.44 4.46
C ALA A 296 -9.75 -2.17 4.71
N PRO A 297 -9.86 -1.29 3.69
CA PRO A 297 -10.65 -0.07 3.85
C PRO A 297 -12.13 -0.39 4.05
N HIS A 298 -12.80 0.41 4.87
CA HIS A 298 -14.23 0.32 5.04
C HIS A 298 -14.96 0.74 3.76
N HIS A 299 -16.12 0.15 3.45
CA HIS A 299 -16.86 0.45 2.22
C HIS A 299 -17.35 1.92 2.13
N THR A 300 -17.43 2.64 3.27
CA THR A 300 -17.75 4.08 3.31
C THR A 300 -16.56 4.99 3.03
N ALA A 301 -15.35 4.46 2.86
CA ALA A 301 -14.17 5.25 2.56
C ALA A 301 -14.34 6.03 1.25
N SER A 302 -13.89 7.28 1.22
CA SER A 302 -14.00 8.12 0.02
C SER A 302 -13.16 7.58 -1.13
N ALA A 303 -13.53 7.90 -2.37
CA ALA A 303 -12.74 7.51 -3.55
C ALA A 303 -11.29 8.05 -3.47
N SER A 304 -11.08 9.24 -2.93
CA SER A 304 -9.74 9.80 -2.72
C SER A 304 -8.94 9.06 -1.64
N ALA A 305 -9.56 8.51 -0.62
CA ALA A 305 -8.87 7.68 0.36
C ALA A 305 -8.42 6.34 -0.25
N ILE A 306 -9.21 5.76 -1.13
CA ILE A 306 -8.91 4.45 -1.72
C ILE A 306 -7.93 4.57 -2.91
N ILE A 307 -8.19 5.49 -3.83
CA ILE A 307 -7.39 5.66 -5.06
C ILE A 307 -6.14 6.50 -4.78
N GLY A 308 -6.28 7.49 -3.95
CA GLY A 308 -5.32 8.56 -3.72
C GLY A 308 -5.85 9.90 -4.20
N GLY A 309 -5.22 10.97 -3.77
CA GLY A 309 -5.63 12.34 -4.10
C GLY A 309 -5.27 13.34 -3.00
N GLY A 310 -6.05 14.39 -2.91
CA GLY A 310 -5.75 15.52 -2.01
C GLY A 310 -4.95 16.61 -2.73
N SER A 311 -4.57 17.67 -2.01
CA SER A 311 -3.74 18.77 -2.54
C SER A 311 -2.40 18.25 -3.06
N ASP A 312 -1.83 17.26 -2.40
CA ASP A 312 -0.47 16.75 -2.59
C ASP A 312 -0.44 15.45 -3.41
N ALA A 313 -1.53 15.10 -4.12
CA ALA A 313 -1.65 13.86 -4.88
C ALA A 313 -1.19 12.60 -4.09
N ARG A 314 -1.61 12.48 -2.82
CA ARG A 314 -1.16 11.42 -1.90
C ARG A 314 -1.57 10.01 -2.35
N PRO A 315 -0.77 8.98 -2.01
CA PRO A 315 -1.13 7.60 -2.28
C PRO A 315 -2.35 7.18 -1.45
N GLY A 316 -3.27 6.41 -2.07
CA GLY A 316 -4.43 5.82 -1.40
C GLY A 316 -4.19 4.38 -0.96
N GLU A 317 -5.26 3.74 -0.43
CA GLU A 317 -5.24 2.35 0.05
C GLU A 317 -4.77 1.35 -1.01
N ILE A 318 -5.08 1.60 -2.29
CA ILE A 318 -4.63 0.78 -3.43
C ILE A 318 -3.10 0.76 -3.50
N THR A 319 -2.47 1.93 -3.38
CA THR A 319 -1.00 2.05 -3.38
C THR A 319 -0.40 1.48 -2.10
N LEU A 320 -1.03 1.72 -0.94
CA LEU A 320 -0.61 1.18 0.35
C LEU A 320 -0.66 -0.36 0.41
N ALA A 321 -1.50 -0.98 -0.43
CA ALA A 321 -1.57 -2.43 -0.57
C ALA A 321 -0.50 -3.01 -1.51
N HIS A 322 0.36 -2.19 -2.11
CA HIS A 322 1.40 -2.65 -3.05
C HIS A 322 2.24 -3.78 -2.46
N ARG A 323 2.53 -4.82 -3.26
CA ARG A 323 3.22 -6.07 -2.85
C ARG A 323 2.53 -6.85 -1.73
N GLY A 324 1.30 -6.48 -1.40
CA GLY A 324 0.49 -7.09 -0.35
C GLY A 324 -0.90 -7.46 -0.83
N VAL A 325 -1.86 -7.32 0.08
CA VAL A 325 -3.26 -7.71 -0.12
C VAL A 325 -4.17 -6.50 0.08
N LEU A 326 -5.04 -6.25 -0.89
CA LEU A 326 -6.18 -5.35 -0.74
C LEU A 326 -7.43 -6.21 -0.49
N PHE A 327 -8.01 -6.08 0.69
CA PHE A 327 -9.25 -6.77 1.06
C PHE A 327 -10.43 -5.80 1.03
N LEU A 328 -11.43 -6.11 0.22
CA LEU A 328 -12.67 -5.34 0.12
C LEU A 328 -13.84 -6.19 0.62
N ASP A 329 -14.26 -5.94 1.86
CA ASP A 329 -15.46 -6.58 2.40
C ASP A 329 -16.71 -5.83 1.92
N GLU A 330 -17.84 -6.54 1.82
CA GLU A 330 -19.09 -5.98 1.31
C GLU A 330 -18.93 -5.29 -0.05
N LEU A 331 -18.22 -5.91 -0.97
CA LEU A 331 -17.82 -5.34 -2.26
C LEU A 331 -18.93 -4.54 -3.00
N PRO A 332 -20.21 -4.98 -3.06
CA PRO A 332 -21.27 -4.21 -3.73
C PRO A 332 -21.66 -2.90 -3.01
N GLU A 333 -21.21 -2.68 -1.77
CA GLU A 333 -21.54 -1.46 -1.01
C GLU A 333 -20.55 -0.32 -1.25
N PHE A 334 -19.41 -0.59 -1.88
CA PHE A 334 -18.48 0.46 -2.30
C PHE A 334 -19.07 1.36 -3.39
N ASP A 335 -18.65 2.63 -3.37
CA ASP A 335 -18.99 3.57 -4.43
C ASP A 335 -18.57 3.02 -5.81
N ARG A 336 -19.43 3.18 -6.81
CA ARG A 336 -19.19 2.70 -8.17
C ARG A 336 -17.89 3.26 -8.76
N ARG A 337 -17.53 4.50 -8.43
CA ARG A 337 -16.28 5.14 -8.90
C ARG A 337 -15.06 4.41 -8.37
N VAL A 338 -15.10 3.97 -7.12
CA VAL A 338 -14.04 3.17 -6.50
C VAL A 338 -13.90 1.83 -7.21
N LEU A 339 -15.02 1.12 -7.44
CA LEU A 339 -15.03 -0.17 -8.11
C LEU A 339 -14.49 -0.09 -9.55
N GLU A 340 -14.86 0.95 -10.29
CA GLU A 340 -14.36 1.15 -11.66
C GLU A 340 -12.87 1.55 -11.67
N ALA A 341 -12.41 2.33 -10.68
CA ALA A 341 -11.01 2.71 -10.58
C ALA A 341 -10.06 1.54 -10.27
N LEU A 342 -10.55 0.45 -9.67
CA LEU A 342 -9.76 -0.77 -9.45
C LEU A 342 -9.37 -1.48 -10.76
N ARG A 343 -10.04 -1.18 -11.87
CA ARG A 343 -9.83 -1.89 -13.15
C ARG A 343 -8.45 -1.66 -13.73
N GLU A 344 -7.95 -0.42 -13.63
CA GLU A 344 -6.62 -0.06 -14.13
C GLU A 344 -5.50 -0.77 -13.32
N PRO A 345 -5.42 -0.63 -11.98
CA PRO A 345 -4.36 -1.26 -11.21
C PRO A 345 -4.40 -2.80 -11.24
N LEU A 346 -5.56 -3.42 -11.41
CA LEU A 346 -5.67 -4.87 -11.59
C LEU A 346 -5.13 -5.37 -12.94
N GLU A 347 -4.96 -4.51 -13.93
CA GLU A 347 -4.37 -4.85 -15.24
C GLU A 347 -2.91 -4.39 -15.34
N THR A 348 -2.62 -3.17 -14.91
CA THR A 348 -1.32 -2.53 -15.12
C THR A 348 -0.38 -2.64 -13.91
N GLY A 349 -0.92 -2.90 -12.71
CA GLY A 349 -0.16 -2.83 -11.47
C GLY A 349 0.22 -1.41 -11.07
N GLN A 350 -0.42 -0.39 -11.66
CA GLN A 350 -0.16 1.03 -11.41
C GLN A 350 -1.46 1.80 -11.25
N VAL A 351 -1.41 2.94 -10.58
CA VAL A 351 -2.50 3.90 -10.45
C VAL A 351 -1.98 5.32 -10.68
N SER A 352 -2.66 6.06 -11.55
CA SER A 352 -2.37 7.46 -11.82
C SER A 352 -3.28 8.36 -11.00
N VAL A 353 -2.69 9.22 -10.19
CA VAL A 353 -3.39 10.23 -9.40
C VAL A 353 -3.10 11.59 -10.02
N SER A 354 -4.16 12.25 -10.51
CA SER A 354 -4.04 13.58 -11.12
C SER A 354 -4.88 14.58 -10.35
N ARG A 355 -4.28 15.72 -9.97
CA ARG A 355 -5.00 16.86 -9.38
C ARG A 355 -4.28 18.18 -9.58
N ALA A 356 -5.04 19.26 -9.84
CA ALA A 356 -4.56 20.65 -9.89
C ALA A 356 -3.25 20.85 -10.68
N GLY A 357 -3.09 20.16 -11.83
CA GLY A 357 -1.88 20.27 -12.66
C GLY A 357 -0.73 19.32 -12.24
N GLN A 358 -0.89 18.56 -11.19
CA GLN A 358 0.07 17.53 -10.77
C GLN A 358 -0.44 16.14 -11.14
N ARG A 359 0.43 15.32 -11.73
CA ARG A 359 0.21 13.91 -11.98
C ARG A 359 1.29 13.10 -11.27
N ALA A 360 0.88 12.15 -10.46
CA ALA A 360 1.77 11.21 -9.82
C ALA A 360 1.33 9.78 -10.14
N ASP A 361 2.25 8.97 -10.66
CA ASP A 361 2.02 7.56 -10.93
C ASP A 361 2.59 6.75 -9.76
N TYR A 362 1.75 5.88 -9.18
CA TYR A 362 2.10 5.03 -8.05
C TYR A 362 2.02 3.55 -8.43
N PRO A 363 2.93 2.72 -7.94
CA PRO A 363 2.80 1.28 -8.09
C PRO A 363 1.63 0.77 -7.23
N ALA A 364 0.87 -0.15 -7.81
CA ALA A 364 -0.34 -0.71 -7.22
C ALA A 364 -0.49 -2.21 -7.54
N ALA A 365 0.63 -2.94 -7.53
CA ALA A 365 0.65 -4.38 -7.73
C ALA A 365 0.28 -5.08 -6.41
N PHE A 366 -0.99 -5.24 -6.14
CA PHE A 366 -1.57 -5.92 -4.98
C PHE A 366 -2.36 -7.16 -5.41
N GLN A 367 -2.59 -8.07 -4.47
CA GLN A 367 -3.51 -9.18 -4.65
C GLN A 367 -4.89 -8.78 -4.12
N LEU A 368 -5.92 -8.77 -4.98
CA LEU A 368 -7.28 -8.44 -4.57
C LEU A 368 -7.96 -9.66 -3.95
N ILE A 369 -8.41 -9.51 -2.72
CA ILE A 369 -9.40 -10.40 -2.10
C ILE A 369 -10.65 -9.58 -1.85
N ALA A 370 -11.79 -10.10 -2.28
CA ALA A 370 -13.06 -9.44 -2.05
C ALA A 370 -14.05 -10.39 -1.38
N ALA A 371 -15.00 -9.83 -0.66
CA ALA A 371 -16.07 -10.58 -0.06
C ALA A 371 -17.42 -9.89 -0.32
N MET A 372 -18.46 -10.69 -0.51
CA MET A 372 -19.83 -10.17 -0.64
C MET A 372 -20.85 -11.16 -0.08
N ASN A 373 -22.01 -10.65 0.23
CA ASN A 373 -23.16 -11.47 0.54
C ASN A 373 -23.88 -11.90 -0.77
N PRO A 374 -24.60 -13.02 -0.81
CA PRO A 374 -25.30 -13.47 -2.01
C PRO A 374 -26.51 -12.58 -2.39
N CYS A 375 -27.03 -11.81 -1.43
CA CYS A 375 -28.11 -10.83 -1.57
C CYS A 375 -28.05 -9.82 -0.42
N PRO A 376 -28.84 -8.74 -0.40
CA PRO A 376 -28.82 -7.75 0.70
C PRO A 376 -29.09 -8.34 2.09
N CYS A 377 -29.96 -9.34 2.21
CA CYS A 377 -30.18 -10.02 3.50
C CYS A 377 -29.14 -11.10 3.84
N GLY A 378 -28.23 -11.43 2.90
CA GLY A 378 -27.17 -12.41 3.07
C GLY A 378 -27.57 -13.88 2.98
N ARG A 379 -28.84 -14.22 2.71
CA ARG A 379 -29.36 -15.59 2.86
C ARG A 379 -29.87 -16.24 1.56
N HIS A 380 -29.62 -15.63 0.41
CA HIS A 380 -30.07 -16.17 -0.87
C HIS A 380 -29.33 -17.48 -1.19
N GLY A 381 -30.08 -18.54 -1.51
CA GLY A 381 -29.53 -19.87 -1.80
C GLY A 381 -29.21 -20.72 -0.56
N THR A 382 -29.42 -20.20 0.65
CA THR A 382 -29.34 -21.04 1.87
C THR A 382 -30.72 -21.66 2.14
N ALA A 383 -30.78 -22.97 2.32
CA ALA A 383 -31.95 -23.63 2.89
C ALA A 383 -32.21 -23.09 4.30
N ALA A 384 -33.47 -23.14 4.77
CA ALA A 384 -33.76 -22.87 6.19
C ALA A 384 -32.87 -23.77 7.05
N GLY A 385 -31.93 -23.16 7.81
CA GLY A 385 -30.96 -23.92 8.56
C GLY A 385 -31.57 -24.68 9.73
N PRO A 386 -30.91 -25.77 10.19
CA PRO A 386 -31.24 -26.35 11.47
C PRO A 386 -31.05 -25.29 12.56
N GLY A 387 -32.10 -24.97 13.30
CA GLY A 387 -32.12 -23.89 14.29
C GLY A 387 -32.98 -22.67 13.94
N GLY A 388 -33.78 -22.75 12.84
CA GLY A 388 -34.80 -21.73 12.54
C GLY A 388 -34.27 -20.42 11.93
N ALA A 389 -33.07 -20.41 11.36
CA ALA A 389 -32.61 -19.23 10.62
C ALA A 389 -33.56 -18.92 9.48
N PRO A 390 -34.14 -17.70 9.40
CA PRO A 390 -35.16 -17.39 8.40
C PRO A 390 -34.59 -17.48 6.98
N ALA A 391 -35.35 -18.11 6.06
CA ALA A 391 -35.02 -18.16 4.64
C ALA A 391 -34.93 -16.76 4.03
N CYS A 392 -34.23 -16.65 2.88
CA CYS A 392 -34.17 -15.40 2.14
C CYS A 392 -35.57 -14.92 1.72
N ARG A 393 -35.89 -13.68 1.99
CA ARG A 393 -37.14 -13.01 1.60
C ARG A 393 -36.93 -11.92 0.52
N CYS A 394 -35.73 -11.79 -0.01
CA CYS A 394 -35.44 -10.79 -1.04
C CYS A 394 -36.15 -11.14 -2.35
N PRO A 395 -36.91 -10.22 -2.95
CA PRO A 395 -37.42 -10.39 -4.31
C PRO A 395 -36.26 -10.61 -5.29
N VAL A 396 -36.47 -11.36 -6.35
CA VAL A 396 -35.45 -11.65 -7.37
C VAL A 396 -34.86 -10.37 -7.95
N SER A 397 -35.72 -9.38 -8.25
CA SER A 397 -35.29 -8.07 -8.78
C SER A 397 -34.35 -7.30 -7.83
N LEU A 398 -34.51 -7.46 -6.52
CA LEU A 398 -33.61 -6.84 -5.52
C LEU A 398 -32.27 -7.55 -5.49
N VAL A 399 -32.25 -8.88 -5.60
CA VAL A 399 -31.00 -9.66 -5.68
C VAL A 399 -30.23 -9.31 -6.94
N GLU A 400 -30.92 -9.22 -8.08
CA GLU A 400 -30.32 -8.84 -9.36
C GLU A 400 -29.75 -7.42 -9.31
N ARG A 401 -30.49 -6.46 -8.80
CA ARG A 401 -30.03 -5.06 -8.60
C ARG A 401 -28.80 -4.98 -7.70
N TYR A 402 -28.76 -5.75 -6.62
CA TYR A 402 -27.62 -5.83 -5.72
C TYR A 402 -26.38 -6.36 -6.44
N ARG A 403 -26.51 -7.44 -7.20
CA ARG A 403 -25.41 -8.03 -7.97
C ARG A 403 -24.95 -7.14 -9.13
N ALA A 404 -25.90 -6.42 -9.77
CA ALA A 404 -25.62 -5.49 -10.86
C ALA A 404 -24.82 -4.25 -10.45
N ARG A 405 -24.61 -4.00 -9.14
CA ARG A 405 -23.66 -3.00 -8.67
C ARG A 405 -22.23 -3.33 -9.10
N LEU A 406 -21.91 -4.63 -9.24
CA LEU A 406 -20.63 -5.09 -9.75
C LEU A 406 -20.69 -5.19 -11.27
N SER A 407 -19.87 -4.38 -11.95
CA SER A 407 -19.81 -4.41 -13.41
C SER A 407 -19.20 -5.72 -13.92
N GLY A 408 -19.71 -6.21 -15.06
CA GLY A 408 -19.13 -7.37 -15.74
C GLY A 408 -17.61 -7.25 -15.94
N PRO A 409 -17.11 -6.11 -16.47
CA PRO A 409 -15.67 -5.88 -16.62
C PRO A 409 -14.84 -5.99 -15.32
N LEU A 410 -15.38 -5.62 -14.16
CA LEU A 410 -14.68 -5.81 -12.87
C LEU A 410 -14.68 -7.30 -12.48
N LEU A 411 -15.84 -7.94 -12.55
CA LEU A 411 -15.96 -9.37 -12.28
C LEU A 411 -15.05 -10.20 -13.19
N ASP A 412 -14.92 -9.82 -14.45
CA ASP A 412 -14.00 -10.51 -15.38
C ASP A 412 -12.54 -10.43 -14.95
N ARG A 413 -12.16 -9.44 -14.14
CA ARG A 413 -10.80 -9.30 -13.59
C ARG A 413 -10.55 -10.13 -12.33
N ILE A 414 -11.60 -10.71 -11.75
CA ILE A 414 -11.48 -11.61 -10.61
C ILE A 414 -11.34 -13.05 -11.12
N ASP A 415 -10.20 -13.68 -10.79
CA ASP A 415 -9.84 -15.00 -11.29
C ASP A 415 -10.66 -16.13 -10.66
N LEU A 416 -10.80 -16.06 -9.33
CA LEU A 416 -11.46 -17.08 -8.51
C LEU A 416 -12.74 -16.50 -7.90
N ARG A 417 -13.82 -17.28 -7.90
CA ARG A 417 -15.11 -16.91 -7.28
C ARG A 417 -15.65 -18.12 -6.56
N VAL A 418 -15.73 -18.06 -5.25
CA VAL A 418 -16.05 -19.21 -4.42
C VAL A 418 -17.24 -18.92 -3.52
N ALA A 419 -18.24 -19.82 -3.57
CA ALA A 419 -19.35 -19.78 -2.64
C ALA A 419 -18.95 -20.47 -1.33
N LEU A 420 -19.20 -19.78 -0.21
CA LEU A 420 -18.97 -20.29 1.14
C LEU A 420 -20.33 -20.59 1.80
N GLY A 421 -20.44 -21.77 2.40
CA GLY A 421 -21.61 -22.15 3.18
C GLY A 421 -21.53 -21.68 4.63
N ALA A 422 -22.64 -21.78 5.36
CA ALA A 422 -22.63 -21.64 6.80
C ALA A 422 -21.93 -22.84 7.43
N VAL A 423 -21.14 -22.59 8.48
CA VAL A 423 -20.48 -23.68 9.26
C VAL A 423 -21.47 -24.22 10.27
N GLY A 424 -21.67 -25.53 10.27
CA GLY A 424 -22.57 -26.20 11.20
C GLY A 424 -21.97 -26.41 12.60
N GLU A 425 -22.82 -26.57 13.63
CA GLU A 425 -22.35 -26.81 14.99
C GLU A 425 -21.52 -28.09 15.13
N ALA A 426 -21.85 -29.13 14.37
CA ALA A 426 -21.08 -30.36 14.32
C ALA A 426 -19.65 -30.15 13.81
N GLU A 427 -19.48 -29.35 12.76
CA GLU A 427 -18.16 -28.98 12.23
C GLU A 427 -17.37 -28.15 13.24
N LEU A 428 -18.04 -27.23 13.93
CA LEU A 428 -17.42 -26.42 15.01
C LEU A 428 -16.97 -27.30 16.19
N ALA A 429 -17.80 -28.26 16.60
CA ALA A 429 -17.45 -29.19 17.66
C ALA A 429 -16.28 -30.09 17.27
N GLU A 430 -16.26 -30.60 16.06
CA GLU A 430 -15.15 -31.40 15.53
C GLU A 430 -13.86 -30.57 15.43
N HIS A 431 -13.95 -29.32 14.92
CA HIS A 431 -12.81 -28.43 14.82
C HIS A 431 -12.15 -28.15 16.18
N ARG A 432 -12.95 -27.96 17.25
CA ARG A 432 -12.44 -27.74 18.61
C ARG A 432 -11.69 -28.95 19.16
N ARG A 433 -11.98 -30.16 18.69
CA ARG A 433 -11.32 -31.41 19.10
C ARG A 433 -10.04 -31.70 18.34
N ARG A 434 -9.83 -31.04 17.16
CA ARG A 434 -8.64 -31.27 16.37
C ARG A 434 -7.42 -30.59 17.01
N PRO A 435 -6.26 -31.24 17.04
CA PRO A 435 -5.04 -30.61 17.49
C PRO A 435 -4.70 -29.42 16.59
N PRO A 436 -4.01 -28.39 17.10
CA PRO A 436 -3.51 -27.28 16.28
C PRO A 436 -2.67 -27.82 15.13
N CYS A 437 -3.06 -27.49 13.90
CA CYS A 437 -2.30 -27.85 12.70
C CYS A 437 -1.39 -26.67 12.29
N ASP A 438 -0.19 -26.98 11.83
CA ASP A 438 0.72 -25.96 11.30
C ASP A 438 0.46 -25.73 9.80
N ASP A 439 0.50 -24.47 9.39
CA ASP A 439 0.41 -24.09 7.98
C ASP A 439 1.77 -24.22 7.25
N ALA A 440 2.83 -24.66 7.91
CA ALA A 440 4.16 -24.77 7.30
C ALA A 440 4.19 -25.67 6.05
N PRO A 441 3.55 -26.87 6.02
CA PRO A 441 3.49 -27.68 4.81
C PRO A 441 2.74 -26.98 3.65
N LEU A 442 1.70 -26.23 3.97
CA LEU A 442 0.93 -25.46 3.00
C LEU A 442 1.79 -24.33 2.41
N ARG A 443 2.48 -23.57 3.26
CA ARG A 443 3.41 -22.52 2.83
C ARG A 443 4.53 -23.08 1.94
N ALA A 444 5.10 -24.22 2.32
CA ALA A 444 6.15 -24.87 1.53
C ALA A 444 5.67 -25.21 0.10
N ARG A 445 4.44 -25.74 -0.05
CA ARG A 445 3.84 -26.01 -1.37
C ARG A 445 3.63 -24.72 -2.18
N ILE A 446 3.15 -23.65 -1.53
CA ILE A 446 2.94 -22.35 -2.19
C ILE A 446 4.27 -21.77 -2.66
N VAL A 447 5.32 -21.80 -1.83
CA VAL A 447 6.66 -21.31 -2.19
C VAL A 447 7.20 -22.10 -3.38
N ALA A 448 7.19 -23.44 -3.32
CA ALA A 448 7.66 -24.29 -4.41
C ALA A 448 6.88 -24.07 -5.72
N ALA A 449 5.58 -23.85 -5.65
CA ALA A 449 4.76 -23.52 -6.83
C ALA A 449 5.17 -22.16 -7.44
N ARG A 450 5.42 -21.14 -6.60
CA ARG A 450 5.91 -19.84 -7.06
C ARG A 450 7.30 -19.91 -7.68
N GLU A 451 8.21 -20.66 -7.08
CA GLU A 451 9.55 -20.88 -7.63
C GLU A 451 9.50 -21.50 -9.04
N ARG A 452 8.65 -22.53 -9.25
CA ARG A 452 8.42 -23.11 -10.60
C ARG A 452 7.94 -22.06 -11.60
N GLN A 453 7.06 -21.15 -11.20
CA GLN A 453 6.56 -20.07 -12.05
C GLN A 453 7.69 -19.10 -12.42
N TRP A 454 8.46 -18.65 -11.44
CA TRP A 454 9.60 -17.75 -11.67
C TRP A 454 10.66 -18.37 -12.58
N GLN A 455 11.02 -19.63 -12.37
CA GLN A 455 11.98 -20.36 -13.20
C GLN A 455 11.47 -20.52 -14.64
N ARG A 456 10.19 -20.78 -14.82
CA ARG A 456 9.58 -21.02 -16.15
C ARG A 456 9.40 -19.73 -16.94
N GLN A 457 8.99 -18.64 -16.30
CA GLN A 457 8.46 -17.47 -17.00
C GLN A 457 8.79 -16.09 -16.38
N GLY A 458 9.47 -16.04 -15.26
CA GLY A 458 9.87 -14.79 -14.60
C GLY A 458 8.73 -13.99 -13.97
N CYS A 459 7.52 -14.57 -13.85
CA CYS A 459 6.37 -13.92 -13.20
C CYS A 459 5.38 -14.95 -12.68
N LEU A 460 4.46 -14.53 -11.80
CA LEU A 460 3.38 -15.37 -11.33
C LEU A 460 2.36 -15.65 -12.46
N ASN A 461 1.64 -16.77 -12.35
CA ASN A 461 0.68 -17.18 -13.36
C ASN A 461 -0.43 -16.15 -13.60
N ALA A 462 -0.90 -15.43 -12.57
CA ALA A 462 -1.90 -14.38 -12.72
C ALA A 462 -1.45 -13.24 -13.64
N ALA A 463 -0.14 -12.95 -13.69
CA ALA A 463 0.45 -11.91 -14.51
C ALA A 463 0.88 -12.38 -15.92
N LEU A 464 0.71 -13.66 -16.25
CA LEU A 464 1.11 -14.19 -17.54
C LEU A 464 0.29 -13.58 -18.69
N SER A 465 0.96 -13.11 -19.72
CA SER A 465 0.30 -12.53 -20.92
C SER A 465 -0.46 -13.58 -21.72
N ALA A 466 -1.33 -13.16 -22.65
CA ALA A 466 -2.03 -14.07 -23.54
C ALA A 466 -1.06 -14.90 -24.43
N ALA A 467 -0.01 -14.26 -24.98
CA ALA A 467 1.02 -14.95 -25.74
C ALA A 467 1.80 -15.96 -24.88
N GLY A 468 2.14 -15.60 -23.65
CA GLY A 468 2.81 -16.51 -22.72
C GLY A 468 1.96 -17.71 -22.31
N LEU A 469 0.61 -17.58 -22.37
CA LEU A 469 -0.30 -18.70 -22.14
C LEU A 469 -0.19 -19.76 -23.26
N GLU A 470 -0.09 -19.34 -24.50
CA GLU A 470 0.01 -20.28 -25.65
C GLU A 470 1.35 -20.99 -25.68
N GLU A 471 2.43 -20.28 -25.36
CA GLU A 471 3.80 -20.81 -25.47
C GLU A 471 4.22 -21.69 -24.28
N ARG A 472 3.74 -21.42 -23.06
CA ARG A 472 4.37 -21.91 -21.82
C ARG A 472 3.48 -22.78 -20.93
N LEU A 473 2.20 -22.96 -21.26
CA LEU A 473 1.29 -23.68 -20.38
C LEU A 473 1.40 -25.20 -20.42
N GLY A 474 1.75 -25.77 -21.57
CA GLY A 474 1.79 -27.21 -21.72
C GLY A 474 0.44 -27.85 -21.42
N VAL A 475 -0.61 -27.53 -22.20
CA VAL A 475 -2.00 -28.02 -21.97
C VAL A 475 -2.14 -29.40 -22.59
N SER A 476 -2.56 -30.40 -21.79
CA SER A 476 -2.81 -31.75 -22.28
C SER A 476 -3.99 -31.84 -23.26
N VAL A 477 -4.01 -32.87 -24.09
CA VAL A 477 -5.09 -33.10 -25.07
C VAL A 477 -6.46 -33.21 -24.38
N GLY A 478 -6.52 -33.85 -23.19
CA GLY A 478 -7.75 -33.93 -22.39
C GLY A 478 -8.26 -32.57 -21.96
N ALA A 479 -7.38 -31.73 -21.44
CA ALA A 479 -7.73 -30.37 -21.03
C ALA A 479 -8.15 -29.50 -22.24
N GLN A 480 -7.49 -29.66 -23.40
CA GLN A 480 -7.92 -28.97 -24.65
C GLN A 480 -9.32 -29.39 -25.10
N ARG A 481 -9.64 -30.68 -25.02
CA ARG A 481 -10.97 -31.21 -25.31
C ARG A 481 -12.03 -30.65 -24.37
N LEU A 482 -11.73 -30.58 -23.08
CA LEU A 482 -12.63 -29.98 -22.08
C LEU A 482 -12.88 -28.48 -22.38
N LEU A 483 -11.87 -27.72 -22.79
CA LEU A 483 -12.04 -26.32 -23.23
C LEU A 483 -12.86 -26.19 -24.52
N ALA A 484 -12.72 -27.13 -25.45
CA ALA A 484 -13.44 -27.12 -26.73
C ALA A 484 -14.88 -27.59 -26.59
N SER A 485 -15.18 -28.48 -25.64
CA SER A 485 -16.53 -29.01 -25.37
C SER A 485 -17.49 -27.99 -24.76
N GLY A 486 -17.02 -26.77 -24.44
CA GLY A 486 -17.79 -25.67 -23.85
C GLY A 486 -18.95 -25.18 -24.72
N ARG A 487 -19.96 -26.04 -24.97
CA ARG A 487 -21.27 -25.69 -25.53
C ARG A 487 -22.25 -25.51 -24.37
N GLY A 488 -23.10 -24.48 -24.43
CA GLY A 488 -24.10 -24.20 -23.40
C GLY A 488 -23.54 -23.31 -22.26
N PRO A 489 -23.87 -23.56 -21.00
CA PRO A 489 -23.49 -22.71 -19.85
C PRO A 489 -21.98 -22.63 -19.58
N LEU A 490 -21.16 -23.41 -20.30
CA LEU A 490 -19.70 -23.36 -20.28
C LEU A 490 -19.08 -22.48 -21.38
N ALA A 491 -19.88 -21.73 -22.15
CA ALA A 491 -19.38 -20.81 -23.18
C ALA A 491 -18.61 -19.66 -22.52
N LEU A 492 -17.31 -19.86 -22.32
CA LEU A 492 -16.43 -18.86 -21.76
C LEU A 492 -16.01 -17.84 -22.83
N SER A 493 -16.04 -16.54 -22.48
CA SER A 493 -15.35 -15.54 -23.28
C SER A 493 -13.86 -15.89 -23.37
N LEU A 494 -13.17 -15.43 -24.41
CA LEU A 494 -11.71 -15.65 -24.56
C LEU A 494 -10.94 -15.19 -23.30
N ARG A 495 -11.34 -14.07 -22.73
CA ARG A 495 -10.74 -13.54 -21.48
C ARG A 495 -10.98 -14.48 -20.29
N ALA A 496 -12.18 -15.00 -20.12
CA ALA A 496 -12.49 -15.98 -19.07
C ALA A 496 -11.73 -17.29 -19.26
N ARG A 497 -11.56 -17.75 -20.51
CA ARG A 497 -10.76 -18.92 -20.86
C ARG A 497 -9.29 -18.75 -20.45
N HIS A 498 -8.66 -17.62 -20.77
CA HIS A 498 -7.29 -17.32 -20.38
C HIS A 498 -7.12 -17.31 -18.85
N ARG A 499 -8.09 -16.77 -18.11
CA ARG A 499 -8.06 -16.78 -16.65
C ARG A 499 -8.17 -18.19 -16.07
N CYS A 500 -9.09 -19.01 -16.59
CA CYS A 500 -9.18 -20.42 -16.18
C CYS A 500 -7.86 -21.16 -16.44
N LEU A 501 -7.19 -20.90 -17.56
CA LEU A 501 -5.89 -21.51 -17.88
C LEU A 501 -4.80 -21.07 -16.92
N ARG A 502 -4.75 -19.80 -16.52
CA ARG A 502 -3.80 -19.31 -15.50
C ARG A 502 -4.02 -20.00 -14.15
N VAL A 503 -5.28 -20.14 -13.72
CA VAL A 503 -5.64 -20.84 -12.49
C VAL A 503 -5.28 -22.33 -12.60
N ALA A 504 -5.61 -23.00 -13.70
CA ALA A 504 -5.29 -24.40 -13.94
C ALA A 504 -3.76 -24.63 -13.92
N ARG A 505 -2.95 -23.70 -14.46
CA ARG A 505 -1.49 -23.78 -14.37
C ARG A 505 -1.01 -23.66 -12.91
N SER A 506 -1.63 -22.80 -12.10
CA SER A 506 -1.29 -22.69 -10.68
C SER A 506 -1.63 -23.96 -9.90
N LEU A 507 -2.73 -24.61 -10.24
CA LEU A 507 -3.10 -25.94 -9.68
C LEU A 507 -2.07 -27.00 -10.06
N ALA A 508 -1.65 -27.05 -11.33
CA ALA A 508 -0.62 -27.97 -11.78
C ALA A 508 0.75 -27.69 -11.11
N ASP A 509 1.10 -26.40 -10.91
CA ASP A 509 2.34 -26.03 -10.21
C ASP A 509 2.30 -26.45 -8.71
N LEU A 510 1.14 -26.36 -8.05
CA LEU A 510 0.97 -26.82 -6.66
C LEU A 510 1.23 -28.32 -6.47
N VAL A 511 0.88 -29.13 -7.46
CA VAL A 511 1.13 -30.59 -7.42
C VAL A 511 2.42 -30.99 -8.14
N GLY A 512 3.17 -30.04 -8.72
CA GLY A 512 4.42 -30.29 -9.42
C GLY A 512 4.26 -30.93 -10.81
N SER A 513 3.08 -30.84 -11.43
CA SER A 513 2.84 -31.35 -12.78
C SER A 513 3.48 -30.47 -13.85
N ALA A 514 4.14 -31.10 -14.83
CA ALA A 514 4.74 -30.40 -15.97
C ALA A 514 3.65 -29.82 -16.91
N ALA A 515 2.53 -30.50 -17.06
CA ALA A 515 1.43 -30.10 -17.94
C ALA A 515 0.15 -29.77 -17.16
N VAL A 516 -0.71 -28.98 -17.78
CA VAL A 516 -2.08 -28.73 -17.28
C VAL A 516 -2.98 -29.87 -17.73
N GLU A 517 -3.32 -30.75 -16.79
CA GLU A 517 -4.20 -31.88 -17.03
C GLU A 517 -5.67 -31.49 -16.95
N GLU A 518 -6.56 -32.38 -17.42
CA GLU A 518 -8.00 -32.19 -17.40
C GLU A 518 -8.54 -31.91 -15.99
N ALA A 519 -8.02 -32.62 -14.97
CA ALA A 519 -8.41 -32.42 -13.57
C ALA A 519 -8.11 -31.01 -13.07
N HIS A 520 -6.94 -30.46 -13.43
CA HIS A 520 -6.57 -29.09 -13.04
C HIS A 520 -7.51 -28.04 -13.66
N LEU A 521 -7.94 -28.28 -14.91
CA LEU A 521 -8.85 -27.38 -15.59
C LEU A 521 -10.28 -27.49 -15.02
N ALA A 522 -10.73 -28.70 -14.72
CA ALA A 522 -12.02 -28.93 -14.08
C ALA A 522 -12.11 -28.27 -12.71
N GLU A 523 -11.06 -28.36 -11.88
CA GLU A 523 -10.98 -27.67 -10.60
C GLU A 523 -10.95 -26.14 -10.79
N ALA A 524 -10.22 -25.61 -11.76
CA ALA A 524 -10.18 -24.19 -12.08
C ALA A 524 -11.56 -23.64 -12.48
N LEU A 525 -12.32 -24.40 -13.27
CA LEU A 525 -13.69 -24.08 -13.65
C LEU A 525 -14.62 -24.08 -12.43
N ALA A 526 -14.49 -25.06 -11.54
CA ALA A 526 -15.27 -25.14 -10.30
C ALA A 526 -15.00 -23.95 -9.38
N LEU A 527 -13.72 -23.54 -9.22
CA LEU A 527 -13.32 -22.36 -8.44
C LEU A 527 -13.77 -21.01 -9.04
N ARG A 528 -14.36 -21.00 -10.22
CA ARG A 528 -14.90 -19.79 -10.87
C ARG A 528 -16.43 -19.71 -10.88
N ARG A 529 -17.15 -20.72 -10.41
CA ARG A 529 -18.62 -20.80 -10.44
C ARG A 529 -19.34 -20.11 -9.27
N GLY A 530 -18.63 -19.40 -8.37
CA GLY A 530 -19.16 -18.91 -7.09
C GLY A 530 -20.28 -17.86 -7.11
N LEU A 531 -20.70 -17.36 -8.28
CA LEU A 531 -21.92 -16.56 -8.44
C LEU A 531 -22.94 -17.41 -9.18
N PRO A 532 -24.03 -17.89 -8.52
CA PRO A 532 -25.08 -18.61 -9.22
C PRO A 532 -25.68 -17.68 -10.28
N THR A 533 -25.52 -18.06 -11.55
CA THR A 533 -26.21 -17.46 -12.69
C THR A 533 -27.65 -18.02 -12.76
N GLN A 534 -28.53 -17.38 -13.49
CA GLN A 534 -29.89 -17.92 -13.70
C GLN A 534 -29.86 -19.34 -14.27
N ASP A 535 -28.83 -19.69 -15.05
CA ASP A 535 -28.63 -21.00 -15.65
C ASP A 535 -28.23 -22.10 -14.67
N ASP A 536 -27.63 -21.75 -13.51
CA ASP A 536 -27.26 -22.75 -12.48
C ASP A 536 -28.47 -23.36 -11.77
N ARG A 537 -29.68 -22.75 -11.89
CA ARG A 537 -30.93 -23.33 -11.38
C ARG A 537 -31.40 -24.53 -12.18
N LEU A 538 -31.05 -24.61 -13.45
CA LEU A 538 -31.40 -25.74 -14.31
C LEU A 538 -30.51 -26.96 -14.11
N LEU A 539 -29.31 -26.76 -13.55
CA LEU A 539 -28.34 -27.84 -13.26
C LEU A 539 -28.49 -28.44 -11.87
N ALA A 540 -29.09 -27.71 -10.91
CA ALA A 540 -29.32 -28.19 -9.53
C ALA A 540 -30.53 -29.16 -9.41
N SER A 541 -31.29 -29.33 -10.47
CA SER A 541 -32.49 -30.23 -10.54
C SER A 541 -32.24 -31.54 -11.27
N GLY A 542 -31.00 -31.84 -11.67
CA GLY A 542 -30.66 -33.13 -12.29
C GLY A 542 -30.15 -34.12 -11.23
N PRO A 543 -30.57 -35.38 -11.23
CA PRO A 543 -30.05 -36.38 -10.31
C PRO A 543 -28.61 -36.73 -10.66
N PHE A 544 -27.73 -36.68 -9.64
CA PHE A 544 -26.47 -37.42 -9.60
C PHE A 544 -26.62 -38.60 -8.71
#